data_830de46146807d56eddfe5cb6002b735
#
_entry.id   830de46146807d56eddfe5cb6002b735
#
_cell.length_a   1.000
_cell.length_b   1.000
_cell.length_c   1.000
_cell.angle_alpha   90.00
_cell.angle_beta   90.00
_cell.angle_gamma   90.00
#
_symmetry.space_group_name_H-M   'P 1'
#
loop_
_entity.id
_entity.type
_entity.pdbx_description
1 polymer ?
#
loop_
_entity_poly.entity_id
_entity_poly.type
_entity_poly.pdbx_seq_one_letter_code
_entity_poly.pdbx_strand_id
1 'polypeptide(L)'
;MMVSVPSIAAVSYLNTIPFIYGIRHEGNFRADLLLSPPSECTKNYVEGRADLALLPAAAVPSLKSTEVITEYCIGAVGPVRTVVLLSDGPVSEVRRVFLDPHSQTSVQLVGYLAAHRWKIAPEWYSLDDYEQLRHAQEGDAFLLIGDKVFDHEEKFRYKYDLAAEWQAATKLPFAFAVWVARKGTPYE
;
A
#
# COMPACT_ATOMS: atom_id res chain seq x y z
N MET A 1 -11.22 -34.06 13.09
CA MET A 1 -10.07 -33.35 12.51
C MET A 1 -9.84 -32.12 13.36
N MET A 2 -8.65 -31.90 13.91
CA MET A 2 -8.35 -30.61 14.55
C MET A 2 -8.33 -29.55 13.43
N VAL A 3 -9.21 -28.58 13.50
CA VAL A 3 -9.15 -27.41 12.63
C VAL A 3 -7.90 -26.64 13.05
N SER A 4 -6.90 -26.60 12.19
CA SER A 4 -5.69 -25.80 12.47
C SER A 4 -6.10 -24.34 12.54
N VAL A 5 -5.55 -23.61 13.52
CA VAL A 5 -5.73 -22.16 13.64
C VAL A 5 -5.10 -21.53 12.40
N PRO A 6 -5.84 -20.76 11.57
CA PRO A 6 -5.28 -20.15 10.37
C PRO A 6 -4.27 -19.07 10.73
N SER A 7 -3.21 -18.97 9.93
CA SER A 7 -2.23 -17.89 9.99
C SER A 7 -2.63 -16.75 9.03
N ILE A 8 -2.66 -15.53 9.53
CA ILE A 8 -3.11 -14.34 8.78
C ILE A 8 -2.01 -13.28 8.74
N ALA A 9 -1.50 -12.95 7.57
CA ALA A 9 -0.61 -11.81 7.39
C ALA A 9 -1.43 -10.53 7.16
N ALA A 10 -1.19 -9.51 8.00
CA ALA A 10 -1.86 -8.23 7.87
C ALA A 10 -0.87 -7.06 8.03
N VAL A 11 -1.20 -5.94 7.38
CA VAL A 11 -0.38 -4.74 7.42
C VAL A 11 -0.44 -4.10 8.81
N SER A 12 0.72 -3.63 9.32
CA SER A 12 0.86 -3.07 10.68
C SER A 12 0.56 -1.57 10.77
N TYR A 13 -0.13 -0.96 9.78
CA TYR A 13 -0.49 0.45 9.78
C TYR A 13 -1.84 0.72 10.46
N LEU A 14 -2.07 1.98 10.85
CA LEU A 14 -3.30 2.41 11.54
C LEU A 14 -4.59 2.06 10.79
N ASN A 15 -4.57 2.12 9.46
CA ASN A 15 -5.73 1.80 8.62
C ASN A 15 -6.16 0.32 8.67
N THR A 16 -5.32 -0.58 9.18
CA THR A 16 -5.62 -2.00 9.36
C THR A 16 -6.23 -2.31 10.73
N ILE A 17 -6.15 -1.40 11.69
CA ILE A 17 -6.61 -1.63 13.07
C ILE A 17 -8.06 -2.14 13.14
N PRO A 18 -9.04 -1.64 12.37
CA PRO A 18 -10.40 -2.17 12.42
C PRO A 18 -10.49 -3.67 12.12
N PHE A 19 -9.73 -4.14 11.14
CA PHE A 19 -9.65 -5.58 10.81
C PHE A 19 -8.99 -6.39 11.91
N ILE A 20 -7.84 -5.90 12.42
CA ILE A 20 -7.10 -6.55 13.52
C ILE A 20 -7.98 -6.64 14.76
N TYR A 21 -8.72 -5.58 15.06
CA TYR A 21 -9.66 -5.54 16.18
C TYR A 21 -10.76 -6.60 16.01
N GLY A 22 -11.41 -6.65 14.83
CA GLY A 22 -12.43 -7.64 14.52
C GLY A 22 -11.90 -9.08 14.66
N ILE A 23 -10.75 -9.39 14.06
CA ILE A 23 -10.12 -10.72 14.13
C ILE A 23 -9.83 -11.13 15.59
N ARG A 24 -9.37 -10.22 16.43
CA ARG A 24 -9.01 -10.51 17.83
C ARG A 24 -10.20 -10.62 18.79
N HIS A 25 -11.32 -9.97 18.46
CA HIS A 25 -12.48 -9.86 19.36
C HIS A 25 -13.71 -10.66 18.87
N GLU A 26 -13.64 -11.27 17.69
CA GLU A 26 -14.68 -12.22 17.25
C GLU A 26 -14.57 -13.50 18.09
N GLY A 27 -15.56 -13.76 18.94
CA GLY A 27 -15.49 -14.80 19.97
C GLY A 27 -15.35 -16.24 19.43
N ASN A 28 -15.76 -16.47 18.19
CA ASN A 28 -15.74 -17.80 17.55
C ASN A 28 -14.60 -17.96 16.54
N PHE A 29 -13.82 -16.90 16.29
CA PHE A 29 -12.73 -16.92 15.32
C PHE A 29 -11.37 -16.80 16.04
N ARG A 30 -10.46 -17.72 15.71
CA ARG A 30 -9.08 -17.70 16.20
C ARG A 30 -8.14 -17.71 15.03
N ALA A 31 -7.14 -16.82 15.05
CA ALA A 31 -6.10 -16.76 14.03
C ALA A 31 -4.76 -16.33 14.65
N ASP A 32 -3.68 -16.84 14.09
CA ASP A 32 -2.33 -16.36 14.37
C ASP A 32 -2.01 -15.19 13.46
N LEU A 33 -1.87 -13.99 14.04
CA LEU A 33 -1.65 -12.74 13.30
C LEU A 33 -0.16 -12.46 13.12
N LEU A 34 0.27 -12.34 11.86
CA LEU A 34 1.58 -11.90 11.42
C LEU A 34 1.48 -10.45 10.94
N LEU A 35 1.81 -9.47 11.81
CA LEU A 35 1.73 -8.04 11.48
C LEU A 35 3.07 -7.55 10.95
N SER A 36 3.08 -6.97 9.75
CA SER A 36 4.30 -6.54 9.06
C SER A 36 4.02 -5.44 8.01
N PRO A 37 5.05 -4.76 7.47
CA PRO A 37 4.87 -3.88 6.33
C PRO A 37 4.29 -4.60 5.09
N PRO A 38 3.66 -3.88 4.14
CA PRO A 38 2.96 -4.51 3.00
C PRO A 38 3.82 -5.47 2.16
N SER A 39 5.09 -5.15 1.92
CA SER A 39 6.02 -6.01 1.19
C SER A 39 6.30 -7.34 1.90
N GLU A 40 6.43 -7.30 3.23
CA GLU A 40 6.60 -8.49 4.06
C GLU A 40 5.33 -9.35 4.15
N CYS A 41 4.13 -8.75 4.15
CA CYS A 41 2.88 -9.50 4.06
C CYS A 41 2.85 -10.36 2.80
N THR A 42 3.24 -9.79 1.65
CA THR A 42 3.33 -10.53 0.39
C THR A 42 4.31 -11.69 0.49
N LYS A 43 5.50 -11.46 1.08
CA LYS A 43 6.52 -12.49 1.27
C LYS A 43 6.02 -13.62 2.18
N ASN A 44 5.42 -13.29 3.33
CA ASN A 44 4.84 -14.26 4.25
C ASN A 44 3.80 -15.17 3.56
N TYR A 45 2.94 -14.58 2.73
CA TYR A 45 1.95 -15.32 1.97
C TYR A 45 2.57 -16.22 0.91
N VAL A 46 3.50 -15.71 0.09
CA VAL A 46 4.15 -16.46 -1.00
C VAL A 46 4.95 -17.64 -0.44
N GLU A 47 5.67 -17.45 0.65
CA GLU A 47 6.48 -18.50 1.31
C GLU A 47 5.66 -19.49 2.14
N GLY A 48 4.34 -19.33 2.20
CA GLY A 48 3.46 -20.26 2.91
C GLY A 48 3.42 -20.11 4.43
N ARG A 49 3.90 -18.98 4.95
CA ARG A 49 3.83 -18.67 6.39
C ARG A 49 2.46 -18.10 6.79
N ALA A 50 1.65 -17.69 5.83
CA ALA A 50 0.29 -17.22 6.05
C ALA A 50 -0.68 -17.94 5.11
N ASP A 51 -1.82 -18.39 5.65
CA ASP A 51 -2.92 -19.01 4.90
C ASP A 51 -3.77 -17.95 4.21
N LEU A 52 -4.01 -16.85 4.92
CA LEU A 52 -4.77 -15.67 4.49
C LEU A 52 -3.87 -14.45 4.58
N ALA A 53 -4.09 -13.46 3.73
CA ALA A 53 -3.30 -12.23 3.80
C ALA A 53 -4.04 -11.01 3.30
N LEU A 54 -3.74 -9.84 3.91
CA LEU A 54 -4.07 -8.53 3.36
C LEU A 54 -2.89 -8.07 2.49
N LEU A 55 -3.02 -8.23 1.17
CA LEU A 55 -1.94 -7.98 0.22
C LEU A 55 -2.14 -6.69 -0.57
N PRO A 56 -1.04 -6.02 -0.96
CA PRO A 56 -1.09 -4.96 -1.94
C PRO A 56 -1.84 -5.41 -3.21
N ALA A 57 -2.83 -4.63 -3.65
CA ALA A 57 -3.66 -5.00 -4.81
C ALA A 57 -2.81 -5.26 -6.07
N ALA A 58 -1.72 -4.51 -6.27
CA ALA A 58 -0.81 -4.70 -7.39
C ALA A 58 0.00 -6.02 -7.35
N ALA A 59 0.09 -6.68 -6.20
CA ALA A 59 0.77 -7.98 -6.10
C ALA A 59 -0.10 -9.13 -6.62
N VAL A 60 -1.42 -9.02 -6.45
CA VAL A 60 -2.37 -10.12 -6.72
C VAL A 60 -2.29 -10.70 -8.13
N PRO A 61 -2.20 -9.90 -9.23
CA PRO A 61 -2.13 -10.43 -10.58
C PRO A 61 -0.92 -11.34 -10.85
N SER A 62 0.16 -11.19 -10.09
CA SER A 62 1.37 -12.01 -10.22
C SER A 62 1.30 -13.34 -9.43
N LEU A 63 0.31 -13.49 -8.55
CA LEU A 63 0.19 -14.63 -7.66
C LEU A 63 -0.67 -15.74 -8.27
N LYS A 64 -0.04 -16.89 -8.55
CA LYS A 64 -0.75 -18.08 -9.03
C LYS A 64 -1.60 -18.69 -7.92
N SER A 65 -2.77 -19.22 -8.28
CA SER A 65 -3.67 -19.91 -7.36
C SER A 65 -4.08 -19.08 -6.13
N THR A 66 -4.24 -17.77 -6.32
CA THR A 66 -4.72 -16.82 -5.31
C THR A 66 -6.09 -16.30 -5.72
N GLU A 67 -6.95 -16.07 -4.75
CA GLU A 67 -8.27 -15.45 -4.94
C GLU A 67 -8.54 -14.38 -3.90
N VAL A 68 -9.31 -13.37 -4.29
CA VAL A 68 -9.83 -12.35 -3.37
C VAL A 68 -11.04 -12.95 -2.66
N ILE A 69 -11.02 -12.93 -1.33
CA ILE A 69 -11.97 -13.71 -0.50
C ILE A 69 -13.05 -12.87 0.19
N THR A 70 -13.03 -11.56 0.06
CA THR A 70 -13.98 -10.68 0.74
C THR A 70 -14.27 -9.44 -0.08
N GLU A 71 -15.41 -8.78 0.20
CA GLU A 71 -15.76 -7.46 -0.37
C GLU A 71 -15.09 -6.29 0.36
N TYR A 72 -14.37 -6.56 1.46
CA TYR A 72 -13.67 -5.55 2.24
C TYR A 72 -12.22 -5.38 1.77
N CYS A 73 -11.74 -4.15 1.76
CA CYS A 73 -10.38 -3.82 1.34
C CYS A 73 -9.85 -2.58 2.07
N ILE A 74 -8.55 -2.32 1.96
CA ILE A 74 -8.00 -1.00 2.23
C ILE A 74 -8.14 -0.20 0.95
N GLY A 75 -9.08 0.74 0.93
CA GLY A 75 -9.36 1.54 -0.25
C GLY A 75 -9.85 2.93 0.10
N ALA A 76 -10.07 3.77 -0.93
CA ALA A 76 -10.58 5.11 -0.76
C ALA A 76 -11.43 5.59 -1.92
N VAL A 77 -12.35 6.49 -1.59
CA VAL A 77 -13.03 7.39 -2.52
C VAL A 77 -12.59 8.80 -2.16
N GLY A 78 -11.59 9.34 -2.87
CA GLY A 78 -10.95 10.61 -2.53
C GLY A 78 -9.65 10.47 -1.75
N PRO A 79 -9.20 11.54 -1.03
CA PRO A 79 -7.90 11.57 -0.38
C PRO A 79 -7.79 10.56 0.77
N VAL A 80 -6.60 9.95 0.91
CA VAL A 80 -6.25 9.02 2.01
C VAL A 80 -5.25 9.61 3.00
N ARG A 81 -4.56 10.69 2.65
CA ARG A 81 -3.53 11.40 3.42
C ARG A 81 -2.24 10.61 3.69
N THR A 82 -2.27 9.29 3.61
CA THR A 82 -1.15 8.38 3.94
C THR A 82 -0.55 7.69 2.73
N VAL A 83 -0.84 8.15 1.51
CA VAL A 83 -0.20 7.73 0.27
C VAL A 83 0.01 8.97 -0.59
N VAL A 84 1.18 9.55 -0.51
CA VAL A 84 1.45 10.87 -1.07
C VAL A 84 2.76 10.92 -1.85
N LEU A 85 2.78 11.78 -2.87
CA LEU A 85 4.03 12.27 -3.50
C LEU A 85 4.32 13.65 -2.94
N LEU A 86 5.49 13.81 -2.31
CA LEU A 86 5.96 15.06 -1.70
C LEU A 86 7.05 15.68 -2.56
N SER A 87 7.04 17.00 -2.76
CA SER A 87 8.08 17.73 -3.49
C SER A 87 8.12 19.22 -3.11
N ASP A 88 9.24 19.88 -3.38
CA ASP A 88 9.38 21.33 -3.16
C ASP A 88 8.98 22.16 -4.38
N GLY A 89 8.91 21.55 -5.56
CA GLY A 89 8.41 22.13 -6.79
C GLY A 89 7.08 21.52 -7.24
N PRO A 90 6.39 22.16 -8.20
CA PRO A 90 5.16 21.59 -8.79
C PRO A 90 5.45 20.28 -9.52
N VAL A 91 4.45 19.39 -9.61
CA VAL A 91 4.63 18.06 -10.21
C VAL A 91 5.14 18.09 -11.66
N SER A 92 4.85 19.15 -12.40
CA SER A 92 5.36 19.37 -13.77
C SER A 92 6.89 19.56 -13.86
N GLU A 93 7.54 19.88 -12.75
CA GLU A 93 8.98 20.10 -12.64
C GLU A 93 9.72 18.89 -12.06
N VAL A 94 8.99 17.84 -11.65
CA VAL A 94 9.56 16.63 -11.08
C VAL A 94 10.36 15.88 -12.15
N ARG A 95 11.63 15.59 -11.81
CA ARG A 95 12.59 14.88 -12.65
C ARG A 95 13.01 13.54 -12.06
N ARG A 96 13.02 13.42 -10.73
CA ARG A 96 13.39 12.19 -10.01
C ARG A 96 12.32 11.88 -8.96
N VAL A 97 11.94 10.62 -8.89
CA VAL A 97 10.99 10.13 -7.88
C VAL A 97 11.63 9.01 -7.08
N PHE A 98 11.73 9.22 -5.78
CA PHE A 98 12.23 8.23 -4.82
C PHE A 98 11.04 7.45 -4.25
N LEU A 99 11.08 6.14 -4.41
CA LEU A 99 9.97 5.22 -4.13
C LEU A 99 10.15 4.55 -2.76
N ASP A 100 9.15 4.65 -1.91
CA ASP A 100 9.11 3.95 -0.62
C ASP A 100 9.25 2.44 -0.80
N PRO A 101 10.25 1.77 -0.17
CA PRO A 101 10.54 0.35 -0.37
C PRO A 101 9.43 -0.58 0.16
N HIS A 102 8.55 -0.07 1.03
CA HIS A 102 7.43 -0.84 1.57
C HIS A 102 6.18 -0.79 0.68
N SER A 103 6.20 -0.01 -0.39
CA SER A 103 5.06 0.19 -1.30
C SER A 103 5.15 -0.70 -2.54
N GLN A 104 4.06 -1.37 -2.88
CA GLN A 104 3.90 -2.08 -4.16
C GLN A 104 2.78 -1.44 -4.99
N THR A 105 1.58 -1.31 -4.43
CA THR A 105 0.44 -0.73 -5.15
C THR A 105 0.65 0.75 -5.46
N SER A 106 1.18 1.53 -4.50
CA SER A 106 1.37 2.98 -4.70
C SER A 106 2.48 3.29 -5.71
N VAL A 107 3.49 2.41 -5.85
CA VAL A 107 4.51 2.50 -6.91
C VAL A 107 3.87 2.38 -8.30
N GLN A 108 2.96 1.42 -8.49
CA GLN A 108 2.23 1.30 -9.76
C GLN A 108 1.30 2.50 -9.99
N LEU A 109 0.64 2.98 -8.92
CA LEU A 109 -0.26 4.12 -9.00
C LEU A 109 0.49 5.41 -9.37
N VAL A 110 1.62 5.72 -8.74
CA VAL A 110 2.40 6.93 -9.07
C VAL A 110 2.95 6.87 -10.50
N GLY A 111 3.37 5.69 -10.97
CA GLY A 111 3.78 5.48 -12.35
C GLY A 111 2.63 5.74 -13.35
N TYR A 112 1.44 5.23 -13.05
CA TYR A 112 0.23 5.50 -13.85
C TYR A 112 -0.09 7.00 -13.88
N LEU A 113 -0.09 7.67 -12.73
CA LEU A 113 -0.40 9.09 -12.61
C LEU A 113 0.65 9.95 -13.34
N ALA A 114 1.94 9.62 -13.24
CA ALA A 114 3.00 10.28 -13.98
C ALA A 114 2.73 10.25 -15.49
N ALA A 115 2.45 9.07 -16.03
CA ALA A 115 2.23 8.90 -17.47
C ALA A 115 0.89 9.46 -17.96
N HIS A 116 -0.21 9.25 -17.23
CA HIS A 116 -1.56 9.50 -17.75
C HIS A 116 -2.20 10.78 -17.22
N ARG A 117 -1.87 11.21 -16.00
CA ARG A 117 -2.45 12.38 -15.35
C ARG A 117 -1.53 13.60 -15.45
N TRP A 118 -0.29 13.47 -14.99
CA TRP A 118 0.66 14.57 -14.91
C TRP A 118 1.47 14.77 -16.18
N LYS A 119 1.54 13.75 -17.06
CA LYS A 119 2.27 13.77 -18.34
C LYS A 119 3.76 14.07 -18.15
N ILE A 120 4.37 13.47 -17.14
CA ILE A 120 5.79 13.54 -16.83
C ILE A 120 6.45 12.18 -16.99
N ALA A 121 7.77 12.17 -17.22
CA ALA A 121 8.58 10.96 -17.36
C ALA A 121 9.83 11.08 -16.46
N PRO A 122 9.67 10.98 -15.12
CA PRO A 122 10.78 11.12 -14.20
C PRO A 122 11.66 9.86 -14.19
N GLU A 123 12.88 10.01 -13.70
CA GLU A 123 13.71 8.88 -13.30
C GLU A 123 13.21 8.31 -11.97
N TRP A 124 13.28 6.98 -11.82
CA TRP A 124 12.76 6.26 -10.67
C TRP A 124 13.91 5.70 -9.83
N TYR A 125 13.91 6.00 -8.53
CA TYR A 125 14.93 5.56 -7.58
C TYR A 125 14.27 4.87 -6.38
N SER A 126 15.01 3.98 -5.71
CA SER A 126 14.60 3.48 -4.40
C SER A 126 14.87 4.54 -3.32
N LEU A 127 13.96 4.68 -2.37
CA LEU A 127 14.20 5.45 -1.16
C LEU A 127 14.85 4.54 -0.12
N ASP A 128 16.18 4.50 -0.09
CA ASP A 128 16.92 3.58 0.77
C ASP A 128 16.97 4.05 2.23
N ASP A 129 16.94 5.37 2.46
CA ASP A 129 16.92 5.99 3.78
C ASP A 129 16.04 7.25 3.77
N TYR A 130 15.20 7.43 4.78
CA TYR A 130 14.35 8.63 4.94
C TYR A 130 15.18 9.90 5.26
N GLU A 131 16.45 9.79 5.64
CA GLU A 131 17.34 10.95 5.73
C GLU A 131 17.54 11.62 4.36
N GLN A 132 17.36 10.90 3.24
CA GLN A 132 17.41 11.47 1.89
C GLN A 132 16.39 12.60 1.69
N LEU A 133 15.25 12.58 2.41
CA LEU A 133 14.25 13.64 2.35
C LEU A 133 14.79 14.99 2.83
N ARG A 134 15.81 14.99 3.70
CA ARG A 134 16.47 16.22 4.19
C ARG A 134 17.45 16.84 3.19
N HIS A 135 17.82 16.06 2.20
CA HIS A 135 18.79 16.44 1.17
C HIS A 135 18.12 16.55 -0.21
N ALA A 136 16.79 16.76 -0.24
CA ALA A 136 16.01 16.96 -1.45
C ALA A 136 16.63 18.06 -2.31
N GLN A 137 16.75 17.80 -3.60
CA GLN A 137 17.23 18.75 -4.59
C GLN A 137 16.08 19.21 -5.49
N GLU A 138 16.30 20.28 -6.24
CA GLU A 138 15.31 20.73 -7.22
C GLU A 138 14.94 19.60 -8.20
N GLY A 139 13.65 19.37 -8.38
CA GLY A 139 13.12 18.30 -9.22
C GLY A 139 13.00 16.94 -8.54
N ASP A 140 13.33 16.84 -7.23
CA ASP A 140 13.09 15.62 -6.45
C ASP A 140 11.66 15.56 -5.94
N ALA A 141 11.13 14.33 -5.95
CA ALA A 141 9.87 14.00 -5.29
C ALA A 141 9.98 12.65 -4.57
N PHE A 142 9.24 12.48 -3.49
CA PHE A 142 9.29 11.32 -2.63
C PHE A 142 7.91 10.69 -2.48
N LEU A 143 7.76 9.45 -2.93
CA LEU A 143 6.58 8.66 -2.64
C LEU A 143 6.70 8.10 -1.23
N LEU A 144 5.79 8.47 -0.35
CA LEU A 144 5.69 7.95 1.01
C LEU A 144 4.34 7.27 1.23
N ILE A 145 4.35 6.19 2.03
CA ILE A 145 3.13 5.49 2.43
C ILE A 145 3.07 5.24 3.95
N GLY A 146 1.85 5.11 4.46
CA GLY A 146 1.59 4.81 5.86
C GLY A 146 1.79 5.99 6.81
N ASP A 147 1.83 5.68 8.09
CA ASP A 147 1.76 6.69 9.16
C ASP A 147 2.96 7.64 9.19
N LYS A 148 4.13 7.20 8.69
CA LYS A 148 5.32 8.04 8.56
C LYS A 148 5.16 9.28 7.66
N VAL A 149 4.13 9.32 6.83
CA VAL A 149 3.80 10.51 6.04
C VAL A 149 3.66 11.73 6.96
N PHE A 150 3.02 11.56 8.12
CA PHE A 150 2.79 12.64 9.09
C PHE A 150 4.07 13.22 9.69
N ASP A 151 5.19 12.47 9.72
CA ASP A 151 6.48 12.93 10.23
C ASP A 151 7.26 13.79 9.21
N HIS A 152 6.87 13.71 7.94
CA HIS A 152 7.62 14.30 6.84
C HIS A 152 6.84 15.31 6.00
N GLU A 153 5.51 15.20 5.95
CA GLU A 153 4.68 15.96 5.00
C GLU A 153 4.79 17.48 5.13
N GLU A 154 4.99 18.00 6.35
CA GLU A 154 5.11 19.44 6.61
C GLU A 154 6.46 20.05 6.13
N LYS A 155 7.41 19.21 5.73
CA LYS A 155 8.74 19.65 5.24
C LYS A 155 8.72 20.00 3.75
N PHE A 156 7.64 19.68 3.03
CA PHE A 156 7.52 19.87 1.59
C PHE A 156 6.41 20.85 1.25
N ARG A 157 6.66 21.66 0.24
CA ARG A 157 5.72 22.68 -0.21
C ARG A 157 4.54 22.08 -0.96
N TYR A 158 4.75 20.99 -1.70
CA TYR A 158 3.73 20.34 -2.51
C TYR A 158 3.48 18.92 -2.01
N LYS A 159 2.21 18.59 -1.92
CA LYS A 159 1.70 17.30 -1.48
C LYS A 159 0.61 16.82 -2.43
N TYR A 160 0.87 15.73 -3.12
CA TYR A 160 -0.10 15.11 -4.04
C TYR A 160 -0.58 13.81 -3.43
N ASP A 161 -1.84 13.79 -2.98
CA ASP A 161 -2.50 12.57 -2.49
C ASP A 161 -2.85 11.69 -3.68
N LEU A 162 -2.26 10.50 -3.77
CA LEU A 162 -2.39 9.67 -4.96
C LEU A 162 -3.81 9.13 -5.18
N ALA A 163 -4.59 8.93 -4.11
CA ALA A 163 -5.98 8.50 -4.25
C ALA A 163 -6.88 9.64 -4.75
N ALA A 164 -6.64 10.88 -4.29
CA ALA A 164 -7.32 12.05 -4.81
C ALA A 164 -6.99 12.30 -6.30
N GLU A 165 -5.71 12.17 -6.68
CA GLU A 165 -5.27 12.29 -8.08
C GLU A 165 -5.86 11.19 -8.97
N TRP A 166 -5.93 9.94 -8.48
CA TRP A 166 -6.62 8.85 -9.16
C TRP A 166 -8.10 9.15 -9.37
N GLN A 167 -8.81 9.56 -8.32
CA GLN A 167 -10.23 9.90 -8.42
C GLN A 167 -10.45 11.06 -9.38
N ALA A 168 -9.60 12.08 -9.37
CA ALA A 168 -9.69 13.21 -10.32
C ALA A 168 -9.52 12.76 -11.77
N ALA A 169 -8.63 11.79 -12.02
CA ALA A 169 -8.32 11.27 -13.35
C ALA A 169 -9.40 10.29 -13.88
N THR A 170 -9.91 9.40 -13.01
CA THR A 170 -10.69 8.23 -13.44
C THR A 170 -12.16 8.26 -12.99
N LYS A 171 -12.48 9.04 -11.95
CA LYS A 171 -13.77 9.05 -11.22
C LYS A 171 -14.08 7.74 -10.48
N LEU A 172 -13.11 6.86 -10.33
CA LEU A 172 -13.26 5.56 -9.68
C LEU A 172 -12.66 5.56 -8.26
N PRO A 173 -13.16 4.72 -7.34
CA PRO A 173 -12.47 4.40 -6.10
C PRO A 173 -11.14 3.68 -6.38
N PHE A 174 -10.26 3.65 -5.39
CA PHE A 174 -8.98 2.95 -5.49
C PHE A 174 -8.81 1.97 -4.34
N ALA A 175 -8.45 0.71 -4.64
CA ALA A 175 -8.11 -0.31 -3.66
C ALA A 175 -6.58 -0.45 -3.55
N PHE A 176 -6.04 -0.20 -2.36
CA PHE A 176 -4.61 -0.31 -2.06
C PHE A 176 -4.21 -1.72 -1.66
N ALA A 177 -5.05 -2.39 -0.85
CA ALA A 177 -4.82 -3.77 -0.42
C ALA A 177 -6.14 -4.53 -0.32
N VAL A 178 -6.10 -5.83 -0.59
CA VAL A 178 -7.25 -6.72 -0.60
C VAL A 178 -6.95 -8.00 0.18
N TRP A 179 -7.97 -8.62 0.76
CA TRP A 179 -7.87 -9.89 1.44
C TRP A 179 -7.83 -11.03 0.44
N VAL A 180 -6.85 -11.90 0.59
CA VAL A 180 -6.65 -13.04 -0.30
C VAL A 180 -6.43 -14.34 0.46
N ALA A 181 -6.76 -15.45 -0.21
CA ALA A 181 -6.41 -16.81 0.20
C ALA A 181 -5.88 -17.61 -0.99
N ARG A 182 -5.25 -18.76 -0.72
CA ARG A 182 -4.99 -19.75 -1.76
C ARG A 182 -6.30 -20.39 -2.18
N LYS A 183 -6.47 -20.63 -3.48
CA LYS A 183 -7.64 -21.32 -4.01
C LYS A 183 -7.82 -22.68 -3.33
N GLY A 184 -9.03 -22.92 -2.82
CA GLY A 184 -9.38 -24.14 -2.11
C GLY A 184 -9.00 -24.15 -0.63
N THR A 185 -8.51 -23.05 -0.06
CA THR A 185 -8.39 -22.88 1.39
C THR A 185 -9.79 -22.72 1.99
N PRO A 186 -10.20 -23.53 2.97
CA PRO A 186 -11.48 -23.36 3.66
C PRO A 186 -11.38 -22.12 4.58
N TYR A 187 -12.16 -21.09 4.29
CA TYR A 187 -12.22 -19.83 5.06
C TYR A 187 -13.66 -19.41 5.41
N GLU A 188 -14.61 -20.34 5.27
CA GLU A 188 -16.02 -20.19 5.66
C GLU A 188 -16.24 -20.43 7.16
#